data_7cd1b0e8f9d2ba46fd5ee3dc76fed4cc
#
_entry.id   7cd1b0e8f9d2ba46fd5ee3dc76fed4cc
#
_cell.length_a   1.000
_cell.length_b   1.000
_cell.length_c   1.000
_cell.angle_alpha   90.00
_cell.angle_beta   90.00
_cell.angle_gamma   90.00
#
_symmetry.space_group_name_H-M   'P 1'
#
loop_
_entity.id
_entity.type
_entity.pdbx_description
1 polymer ?
#
loop_
_entity_poly.entity_id
_entity_poly.type
_entity_poly.pdbx_seq_one_letter_code
_entity_poly.pdbx_strand_id
1 'polypeptide(L)'
;MGIWRCALLLGRALPLGVVLTVGPALAQVKDDAPLSAIDWLSQSVQVPAAALVPQSIDEPPVALSAGTPEITVTALDAPSPDTAGLLAPAVTGLPRSLWSRSATVTLMTLVQAERVETLPALQELMMTLMLAEADPPLGAGPEGALFLARVDKLLDLGALEPAQALLEAAGPDTPDLFRRWFDVSLLTGSEDAACAVLQTNPSIVSTYPARIFCTARNGDWTTAALTLHTARALGDVTDEEDALLSRFLDPELYSAEPPLPPPSRTSPLEFRMREAIGEGLTTAGLPLAFSHADLRSTTGWRSQIEAAERLARNLAISENTLFGIYRARTPAASGGVWDRAAAIQAFDTALRARDLAAIDATLPVAWAAMEAIHTEVAFARYYADDLLPLPMTGATSALAFRIGLLSPKYEAVALARIAPNADEQMLIAVARGDVAGLSAATPDRAAILAAFSSAKVPEPMAGQIAKGELGEALLRGVSLFNQGLAGDLGALTDALALLRAVGMEDVARRAALQYLLLDRQA
;
A
#
# COMPACT_ATOMS: atom_id res chain seq x y z
N MET A 1 26.14 46.68 -51.57
CA MET A 1 26.53 48.02 -51.07
C MET A 1 26.53 47.89 -49.56
N GLY A 2 27.53 47.93 -48.81
CA GLY A 2 28.96 48.26 -48.68
C GLY A 2 29.31 47.71 -47.29
N ILE A 3 30.22 46.80 -47.10
CA ILE A 3 31.65 46.95 -46.84
C ILE A 3 31.94 48.04 -45.81
N TRP A 4 32.46 47.67 -44.63
CA TRP A 4 33.70 48.23 -44.10
C TRP A 4 34.25 47.40 -42.93
N ARG A 5 35.52 47.14 -43.08
CA ARG A 5 36.58 46.42 -42.38
C ARG A 5 37.16 47.23 -41.20
N CYS A 6 38.01 46.54 -40.50
CA CYS A 6 39.17 46.93 -39.63
C CYS A 6 38.87 46.95 -38.13
N ALA A 7 39.74 46.51 -37.22
CA ALA A 7 41.14 46.01 -37.31
C ALA A 7 41.47 45.35 -35.97
N LEU A 8 42.49 44.51 -36.01
CA LEU A 8 43.20 43.84 -34.90
C LEU A 8 43.75 44.82 -33.84
N LEU A 9 43.71 44.40 -32.56
CA LEU A 9 44.78 44.70 -31.60
C LEU A 9 44.96 43.51 -30.65
N LEU A 10 46.17 42.96 -30.67
CA LEU A 10 46.70 41.96 -29.78
C LEU A 10 46.88 42.51 -28.37
N GLY A 11 46.36 41.80 -27.39
CA GLY A 11 46.65 42.00 -25.97
C GLY A 11 46.95 40.65 -25.32
N ARG A 12 48.22 40.35 -25.06
CA ARG A 12 48.67 39.22 -24.25
C ARG A 12 48.22 39.44 -22.80
N ALA A 13 47.47 38.48 -22.22
CA ALA A 13 47.33 38.38 -20.78
C ALA A 13 47.56 36.92 -20.35
N LEU A 14 48.45 36.78 -19.39
CA LEU A 14 48.85 35.53 -18.72
C LEU A 14 47.69 34.81 -18.08
N PRO A 15 47.68 33.47 -18.03
CA PRO A 15 46.72 32.74 -17.25
C PRO A 15 47.14 32.72 -15.77
N LEU A 16 46.30 33.30 -14.91
CA LEU A 16 46.37 33.11 -13.46
C LEU A 16 45.79 31.72 -13.16
N GLY A 17 46.63 30.76 -12.80
CA GLY A 17 46.24 29.44 -12.37
C GLY A 17 45.52 29.52 -11.02
N VAL A 18 44.22 29.29 -11.02
CA VAL A 18 43.45 29.03 -9.80
C VAL A 18 43.63 27.55 -9.45
N VAL A 19 44.43 27.27 -8.43
CA VAL A 19 44.54 25.95 -7.81
C VAL A 19 43.28 25.74 -6.98
N LEU A 20 42.32 24.99 -7.53
CA LEU A 20 41.20 24.43 -6.76
C LEU A 20 41.73 23.30 -5.89
N THR A 21 41.93 23.55 -4.61
CA THR A 21 42.10 22.51 -3.59
C THR A 21 40.80 21.79 -3.41
N VAL A 22 40.67 20.59 -4.01
CA VAL A 22 39.60 19.65 -3.71
C VAL A 22 39.88 19.10 -2.32
N GLY A 23 39.21 19.64 -1.29
CA GLY A 23 39.14 19.04 0.04
C GLY A 23 38.39 17.70 -0.05
N PRO A 24 38.81 16.68 0.73
CA PRO A 24 38.03 15.44 0.80
C PRO A 24 36.62 15.79 1.34
N ALA A 25 35.60 15.53 0.53
CA ALA A 25 34.23 15.49 1.00
C ALA A 25 34.16 14.33 2.01
N LEU A 26 34.14 14.66 3.29
CA LEU A 26 33.72 13.72 4.32
C LEU A 26 32.27 13.36 3.98
N ALA A 27 32.09 12.15 3.47
CA ALA A 27 30.76 11.54 3.38
C ALA A 27 30.22 11.53 4.81
N GLN A 28 29.25 12.41 5.09
CA GLN A 28 28.42 12.27 6.26
C GLN A 28 27.77 10.89 6.16
N VAL A 29 28.18 10.00 7.05
CA VAL A 29 27.43 8.78 7.34
C VAL A 29 26.03 9.28 7.73
N LYS A 30 25.06 9.03 6.88
CA LYS A 30 23.69 9.35 7.13
C LYS A 30 23.29 8.41 8.26
N ASP A 31 23.15 8.97 9.48
CA ASP A 31 22.65 8.25 10.64
C ASP A 31 21.38 7.49 10.30
N ASP A 32 21.25 6.34 10.88
CA ASP A 32 20.22 5.34 10.76
C ASP A 32 18.86 5.93 10.37
N ALA A 33 18.53 5.79 9.09
CA ALA A 33 17.17 5.99 8.65
C ALA A 33 16.28 5.00 9.41
N PRO A 34 15.13 5.43 9.93
CA PRO A 34 14.23 4.51 10.64
C PRO A 34 13.92 3.31 9.75
N LEU A 35 13.78 2.12 10.35
CA LEU A 35 13.52 0.85 9.67
C LEU A 35 12.28 0.87 8.77
N SER A 36 11.45 1.90 8.87
CA SER A 36 10.26 2.11 8.04
C SER A 36 10.57 2.94 6.79
N ALA A 37 10.22 2.42 5.63
CA ALA A 37 10.21 3.14 4.36
C ALA A 37 9.01 4.10 4.23
N ILE A 38 8.08 4.07 5.19
CA ILE A 38 6.84 4.83 5.13
C ILE A 38 7.03 6.19 5.79
N ASP A 39 7.05 7.22 4.96
CA ASP A 39 7.32 8.57 5.42
C ASP A 39 6.22 9.20 6.27
N TRP A 40 4.97 8.78 6.13
CA TRP A 40 3.83 9.39 6.83
C TRP A 40 3.59 8.87 8.24
N LEU A 41 4.27 7.81 8.70
CA LEU A 41 4.13 7.33 10.07
C LEU A 41 4.55 8.40 11.09
N SER A 42 3.82 8.46 12.21
CA SER A 42 4.04 9.45 13.26
C SER A 42 5.46 9.39 13.83
N GLN A 43 6.21 10.46 13.70
CA GLN A 43 7.51 10.59 14.37
C GLN A 43 7.36 10.78 15.88
N SER A 44 6.20 11.28 16.31
CA SER A 44 5.85 11.50 17.71
C SER A 44 5.88 10.24 18.59
N VAL A 45 5.97 9.06 18.00
CA VAL A 45 6.11 7.78 18.71
C VAL A 45 7.49 7.13 18.51
N GLN A 46 8.41 7.78 17.81
CA GLN A 46 9.80 7.30 17.68
C GLN A 46 10.60 7.60 18.93
N VAL A 47 11.56 6.73 19.25
CA VAL A 47 12.57 7.02 20.28
C VAL A 47 13.52 8.08 19.71
N PRO A 48 13.71 9.24 20.35
CA PRO A 48 14.69 10.21 19.89
C PRO A 48 16.08 9.57 19.91
N ALA A 49 16.86 9.75 18.85
CA ALA A 49 18.29 9.47 18.91
C ALA A 49 18.86 10.30 20.06
N ALA A 50 19.50 9.65 21.03
CA ALA A 50 20.11 10.35 22.16
C ALA A 50 21.04 11.42 21.61
N ALA A 51 20.70 12.69 21.81
CA ALA A 51 21.56 13.79 21.44
C ALA A 51 22.84 13.65 22.24
N LEU A 52 23.93 13.33 21.57
CA LEU A 52 25.26 13.40 22.18
C LEU A 52 25.54 14.88 22.50
N VAL A 53 25.30 15.27 23.74
CA VAL A 53 25.71 16.56 24.23
C VAL A 53 27.23 16.61 24.06
N PRO A 54 27.79 17.57 23.31
CA PRO A 54 29.23 17.67 23.22
C PRO A 54 29.75 18.01 24.63
N GLN A 55 30.35 17.03 25.29
CA GLN A 55 31.08 17.28 26.54
C GLN A 55 32.30 18.14 26.22
N SER A 56 32.40 19.28 26.86
CA SER A 56 33.62 20.09 26.85
C SER A 56 34.76 19.25 27.42
N ILE A 57 35.73 18.94 26.55
CA ILE A 57 36.90 18.16 26.88
C ILE A 57 37.87 19.08 27.60
N ASP A 58 37.92 19.02 28.93
CA ASP A 58 39.04 19.55 29.69
C ASP A 58 39.27 18.82 31.03
N GLU A 59 39.06 17.50 31.05
CA GLU A 59 39.57 16.65 32.14
C GLU A 59 40.24 15.40 31.57
N PRO A 60 41.39 14.96 32.12
CA PRO A 60 42.05 13.74 31.68
C PRO A 60 41.17 12.52 31.99
N PRO A 61 41.12 11.49 31.12
CA PRO A 61 40.18 10.39 31.24
C PRO A 61 40.46 9.58 32.51
N VAL A 62 39.55 9.64 33.45
CA VAL A 62 39.48 8.68 34.55
C VAL A 62 38.72 7.46 34.05
N ALA A 63 39.47 6.39 33.79
CA ALA A 63 39.00 5.01 33.54
C ALA A 63 37.71 4.84 32.69
N LEU A 64 37.88 4.67 31.40
CA LEU A 64 36.86 4.17 30.44
C LEU A 64 36.56 2.67 30.64
N SER A 65 36.08 2.25 31.80
CA SER A 65 35.77 0.83 31.96
C SER A 65 34.74 0.54 33.05
N ALA A 66 33.55 1.10 32.93
CA ALA A 66 32.43 0.60 33.73
C ALA A 66 31.07 0.89 33.10
N GLY A 67 30.98 1.01 31.78
CA GLY A 67 29.74 0.76 31.06
C GLY A 67 29.65 -0.74 30.79
N THR A 68 28.99 -1.50 31.65
CA THR A 68 28.54 -2.82 31.27
C THR A 68 27.64 -2.63 30.04
N PRO A 69 27.96 -3.27 28.89
CA PRO A 69 27.01 -3.27 27.80
C PRO A 69 25.71 -3.87 28.32
N GLU A 70 24.60 -3.23 28.05
CA GLU A 70 23.28 -3.74 28.36
C GLU A 70 23.15 -5.05 27.56
N ILE A 71 23.38 -6.18 28.21
CA ILE A 71 23.17 -7.50 27.63
C ILE A 71 21.67 -7.71 27.66
N THR A 72 20.99 -7.36 26.58
CA THR A 72 19.63 -7.80 26.34
C THR A 72 19.67 -9.31 26.14
N VAL A 73 19.34 -10.06 27.19
CA VAL A 73 19.14 -11.50 27.12
C VAL A 73 17.76 -11.72 26.51
N THR A 74 17.67 -11.80 25.18
CA THR A 74 16.50 -12.36 24.52
C THR A 74 16.53 -13.87 24.74
N ALA A 75 15.43 -14.44 25.23
CA ALA A 75 15.32 -15.88 25.34
C ALA A 75 15.55 -16.50 23.95
N LEU A 76 16.38 -17.53 23.86
CA LEU A 76 16.76 -18.18 22.60
C LEU A 76 15.55 -18.77 21.84
N ASP A 77 14.41 -18.89 22.51
CA ASP A 77 13.14 -19.46 22.05
C ASP A 77 12.02 -18.41 21.91
N ALA A 78 12.29 -17.11 22.01
CA ALA A 78 11.26 -16.11 21.75
C ALA A 78 10.90 -16.15 20.24
N PRO A 79 9.63 -16.38 19.86
CA PRO A 79 9.25 -16.41 18.46
C PRO A 79 9.54 -15.05 17.81
N SER A 80 10.33 -15.06 16.72
CA SER A 80 10.56 -13.84 15.94
C SER A 80 9.22 -13.31 15.39
N PRO A 81 8.95 -12.00 15.43
CA PRO A 81 7.78 -11.42 14.77
C PRO A 81 7.66 -11.81 13.30
N ASP A 82 8.78 -12.12 12.64
CA ASP A 82 8.80 -12.56 11.23
C ASP A 82 7.99 -13.83 10.97
N THR A 83 7.72 -14.66 12.00
CA THR A 83 6.88 -15.86 11.88
C THR A 83 5.40 -15.55 11.85
N ALA A 84 4.98 -14.39 12.34
CA ALA A 84 3.57 -14.04 12.43
C ALA A 84 2.95 -13.88 11.04
N GLY A 85 1.74 -14.41 10.91
CA GLY A 85 0.92 -14.31 9.70
C GLY A 85 -0.54 -14.57 10.03
N LEU A 86 -1.44 -14.13 9.16
CA LEU A 86 -2.89 -14.33 9.28
C LEU A 86 -3.38 -15.49 8.40
N LEU A 87 -2.60 -15.86 7.40
CA LEU A 87 -2.97 -16.87 6.42
C LEU A 87 -2.06 -18.10 6.57
N ALA A 88 -2.63 -19.17 7.12
CA ALA A 88 -1.91 -20.42 7.28
C ALA A 88 -1.54 -21.05 5.91
N PRO A 89 -0.47 -21.87 5.84
CA PRO A 89 -0.05 -22.56 4.62
C PRO A 89 -1.17 -23.38 3.94
N ALA A 90 -2.07 -23.95 4.71
CA ALA A 90 -3.23 -24.69 4.18
C ALA A 90 -4.22 -23.80 3.41
N VAL A 91 -4.26 -22.49 3.70
CA VAL A 91 -5.13 -21.51 3.03
C VAL A 91 -4.44 -20.95 1.79
N THR A 92 -3.15 -20.61 1.91
CA THR A 92 -2.38 -19.96 0.84
C THR A 92 -1.83 -20.93 -0.19
N GLY A 93 -1.64 -22.21 0.17
CA GLY A 93 -0.87 -23.17 -0.61
C GLY A 93 0.64 -22.92 -0.61
N LEU A 94 1.11 -21.87 0.10
CA LEU A 94 2.53 -21.54 0.21
C LEU A 94 3.19 -22.36 1.32
N PRO A 95 4.44 -22.81 1.13
CA PRO A 95 5.14 -23.58 2.17
C PRO A 95 5.56 -22.67 3.34
N ARG A 96 5.66 -23.23 4.54
CA ARG A 96 6.22 -22.49 5.70
C ARG A 96 7.63 -21.95 5.44
N SER A 97 8.40 -22.63 4.60
CA SER A 97 9.75 -22.20 4.20
C SER A 97 9.78 -21.05 3.19
N LEU A 98 8.65 -20.36 2.97
CA LEU A 98 8.52 -19.29 1.96
C LEU A 98 9.67 -18.26 2.02
N TRP A 99 10.04 -17.82 3.22
CA TRP A 99 11.08 -16.80 3.44
C TRP A 99 12.41 -17.38 3.92
N SER A 100 12.42 -18.58 4.49
CA SER A 100 13.51 -19.10 5.33
C SER A 100 14.84 -19.37 4.59
N ARG A 101 14.85 -19.37 3.27
CA ARG A 101 16.06 -19.58 2.45
C ARG A 101 16.65 -18.30 1.86
N SER A 102 15.94 -17.18 1.96
CA SER A 102 16.38 -15.88 1.46
C SER A 102 16.90 -14.99 2.59
N ALA A 103 17.82 -14.08 2.28
CA ALA A 103 18.35 -13.13 3.25
C ALA A 103 17.31 -12.04 3.57
N THR A 104 17.20 -11.66 4.85
CA THR A 104 16.27 -10.63 5.33
C THR A 104 16.38 -9.33 4.52
N VAL A 105 17.61 -8.81 4.33
CA VAL A 105 17.85 -7.55 3.61
C VAL A 105 17.37 -7.62 2.16
N THR A 106 17.58 -8.76 1.48
CA THR A 106 17.11 -8.95 0.10
C THR A 106 15.59 -8.91 0.03
N LEU A 107 14.90 -9.63 0.93
CA LEU A 107 13.44 -9.65 0.96
C LEU A 107 12.85 -8.28 1.28
N MET A 108 13.40 -7.57 2.27
CA MET A 108 12.97 -6.20 2.59
C MET A 108 13.09 -5.28 1.39
N THR A 109 14.24 -5.29 0.69
CA THR A 109 14.46 -4.46 -0.50
C THR A 109 13.45 -4.78 -1.60
N LEU A 110 13.16 -6.05 -1.84
CA LEU A 110 12.17 -6.46 -2.86
C LEU A 110 10.75 -6.03 -2.46
N VAL A 111 10.34 -6.30 -1.22
CA VAL A 111 9.01 -5.89 -0.72
C VAL A 111 8.83 -4.36 -0.83
N GLN A 112 9.83 -3.58 -0.45
CA GLN A 112 9.77 -2.12 -0.52
C GLN A 112 9.71 -1.60 -1.97
N ALA A 113 10.44 -2.25 -2.89
CA ALA A 113 10.52 -1.86 -4.29
C ALA A 113 9.23 -2.15 -5.08
N GLU A 114 8.35 -3.04 -4.59
CA GLU A 114 7.13 -3.39 -5.31
C GLU A 114 6.15 -2.21 -5.41
N ARG A 115 5.59 -2.04 -6.62
CA ARG A 115 4.63 -0.97 -6.90
C ARG A 115 3.28 -1.26 -6.24
N VAL A 116 2.64 -0.21 -5.75
CA VAL A 116 1.27 -0.28 -5.20
C VAL A 116 0.25 -0.43 -6.33
N GLU A 117 0.44 0.32 -7.42
CA GLU A 117 -0.44 0.29 -8.58
C GLU A 117 0.00 -0.80 -9.55
N THR A 118 -0.78 -1.89 -9.60
CA THR A 118 -0.61 -3.03 -10.50
C THR A 118 -1.97 -3.68 -10.76
N LEU A 119 -2.00 -4.79 -11.51
CA LEU A 119 -3.25 -5.53 -11.73
C LEU A 119 -3.78 -6.15 -10.44
N PRO A 120 -5.11 -6.18 -10.26
CA PRO A 120 -5.74 -6.75 -9.06
C PRO A 120 -5.29 -8.18 -8.69
N ALA A 121 -5.04 -9.05 -9.67
CA ALA A 121 -4.53 -10.40 -9.41
C ALA A 121 -3.14 -10.39 -8.74
N LEU A 122 -2.28 -9.43 -9.08
CA LEU A 122 -0.97 -9.29 -8.46
C LEU A 122 -1.05 -8.58 -7.11
N GLN A 123 -1.97 -7.63 -6.96
CA GLN A 123 -2.25 -7.02 -5.65
C GLN A 123 -2.71 -8.09 -4.64
N GLU A 124 -3.58 -9.01 -5.06
CA GLU A 124 -3.99 -10.15 -4.21
C GLU A 124 -2.83 -11.09 -3.88
N LEU A 125 -1.97 -11.38 -4.85
CA LEU A 125 -0.76 -12.15 -4.60
C LEU A 125 0.12 -11.43 -3.56
N MET A 126 0.35 -10.13 -3.72
CA MET A 126 1.12 -9.33 -2.75
C MET A 126 0.48 -9.35 -1.36
N MET A 127 -0.84 -9.14 -1.26
CA MET A 127 -1.57 -9.27 0.01
C MET A 127 -1.37 -10.65 0.64
N THR A 128 -1.50 -11.71 -0.16
CA THR A 128 -1.31 -13.09 0.29
C THR A 128 0.11 -13.30 0.81
N LEU A 129 1.13 -12.81 0.10
CA LEU A 129 2.53 -12.91 0.53
C LEU A 129 2.78 -12.14 1.83
N MET A 130 2.23 -10.92 1.95
CA MET A 130 2.41 -10.10 3.17
C MET A 130 1.71 -10.71 4.39
N LEU A 131 0.61 -11.43 4.18
CA LEU A 131 -0.18 -12.03 5.27
C LEU A 131 0.15 -13.50 5.55
N ALA A 132 1.00 -14.13 4.75
CA ALA A 132 1.35 -15.54 4.91
C ALA A 132 2.10 -15.83 6.23
N GLU A 133 1.68 -16.87 6.93
CA GLU A 133 2.43 -17.46 8.05
C GLU A 133 3.58 -18.28 7.48
N ALA A 134 4.82 -17.92 7.84
CA ALA A 134 6.02 -18.59 7.33
C ALA A 134 7.18 -18.54 8.33
N ASP A 135 8.17 -19.40 8.13
CA ASP A 135 9.39 -19.40 8.94
C ASP A 135 10.25 -18.17 8.62
N PRO A 136 10.98 -17.61 9.61
CA PRO A 136 11.74 -16.38 9.45
C PRO A 136 12.87 -16.54 8.41
N PRO A 137 13.28 -15.42 7.76
CA PRO A 137 14.35 -15.43 6.77
C PRO A 137 15.74 -15.64 7.40
N LEU A 138 16.74 -15.84 6.54
CA LEU A 138 18.14 -15.91 6.97
C LEU A 138 18.60 -14.55 7.51
N GLY A 139 19.13 -14.54 8.72
CA GLY A 139 19.57 -13.32 9.40
C GLY A 139 18.42 -12.54 10.02
N ALA A 140 17.28 -13.16 10.27
CA ALA A 140 16.20 -12.55 11.06
C ALA A 140 16.69 -12.21 12.47
N GLY A 141 16.39 -10.98 12.91
CA GLY A 141 16.64 -10.51 14.27
C GLY A 141 15.38 -10.50 15.13
N PRO A 142 15.51 -10.17 16.41
CA PRO A 142 14.37 -10.07 17.33
C PRO A 142 13.42 -8.92 16.98
N GLU A 143 13.89 -7.91 16.26
CA GLU A 143 13.07 -6.76 15.83
C GLU A 143 12.06 -7.10 14.74
N GLY A 144 12.19 -8.26 14.06
CA GLY A 144 11.28 -8.67 13.00
C GLY A 144 11.32 -7.73 11.77
N ALA A 145 12.51 -7.53 11.20
CA ALA A 145 12.69 -6.54 10.13
C ALA A 145 11.87 -6.85 8.88
N LEU A 146 11.72 -8.14 8.49
CA LEU A 146 10.84 -8.52 7.39
C LEU A 146 9.37 -8.31 7.76
N PHE A 147 8.98 -8.60 9.01
CA PHE A 147 7.63 -8.36 9.50
C PHE A 147 7.25 -6.88 9.36
N LEU A 148 8.13 -5.98 9.81
CA LEU A 148 7.92 -4.54 9.67
C LEU A 148 7.79 -4.12 8.20
N ALA A 149 8.63 -4.65 7.30
CA ALA A 149 8.51 -4.37 5.87
C ALA A 149 7.20 -4.90 5.26
N ARG A 150 6.68 -6.05 5.72
CA ARG A 150 5.38 -6.60 5.31
C ARG A 150 4.23 -5.72 5.78
N VAL A 151 4.26 -5.26 7.03
CA VAL A 151 3.27 -4.31 7.57
C VAL A 151 3.32 -3.00 6.78
N ASP A 152 4.52 -2.44 6.58
CA ASP A 152 4.70 -1.20 5.82
C ASP A 152 4.12 -1.33 4.40
N LYS A 153 4.32 -2.47 3.72
CA LYS A 153 3.72 -2.70 2.40
C LYS A 153 2.19 -2.78 2.44
N LEU A 154 1.60 -3.37 3.46
CA LEU A 154 0.14 -3.36 3.66
C LEU A 154 -0.39 -1.93 3.84
N LEU A 155 0.36 -1.09 4.57
CA LEU A 155 0.01 0.32 4.75
C LEU A 155 0.10 1.12 3.44
N ASP A 156 1.13 0.88 2.62
CA ASP A 156 1.26 1.46 1.28
C ASP A 156 0.07 1.08 0.38
N LEU A 157 -0.35 -0.19 0.44
CA LEU A 157 -1.51 -0.71 -0.29
C LEU A 157 -2.84 -0.16 0.26
N GLY A 158 -2.83 0.56 1.38
CA GLY A 158 -4.02 1.03 2.07
C GLY A 158 -4.78 -0.07 2.82
N ALA A 159 -4.20 -1.25 3.00
CA ALA A 159 -4.82 -2.41 3.64
C ALA A 159 -4.72 -2.32 5.18
N LEU A 160 -5.39 -1.32 5.77
CA LEU A 160 -5.22 -1.02 7.20
C LEU A 160 -5.79 -2.10 8.11
N GLU A 161 -6.97 -2.67 7.79
CA GLU A 161 -7.57 -3.74 8.61
C GLU A 161 -6.68 -4.99 8.66
N PRO A 162 -6.14 -5.53 7.54
CA PRO A 162 -5.17 -6.61 7.57
C PRO A 162 -3.87 -6.25 8.30
N ALA A 163 -3.35 -5.02 8.13
CA ALA A 163 -2.16 -4.55 8.82
C ALA A 163 -2.36 -4.50 10.34
N GLN A 164 -3.51 -3.98 10.79
CA GLN A 164 -3.88 -3.94 12.21
C GLN A 164 -3.96 -5.34 12.79
N ALA A 165 -4.69 -6.25 12.14
CA ALA A 165 -4.82 -7.62 12.60
C ALA A 165 -3.47 -8.36 12.65
N LEU A 166 -2.58 -8.10 11.69
CA LEU A 166 -1.24 -8.69 11.66
C LEU A 166 -0.36 -8.17 12.82
N LEU A 167 -0.43 -6.87 13.12
CA LEU A 167 0.24 -6.25 14.27
C LEU A 167 -0.29 -6.80 15.60
N GLU A 168 -1.60 -6.93 15.73
CA GLU A 168 -2.23 -7.50 16.93
C GLU A 168 -1.86 -8.98 17.14
N ALA A 169 -1.73 -9.75 16.06
CA ALA A 169 -1.29 -11.15 16.12
C ALA A 169 0.17 -11.29 16.57
N ALA A 170 1.03 -10.33 16.23
CA ALA A 170 2.43 -10.31 16.66
C ALA A 170 2.60 -9.77 18.10
N GLY A 171 1.64 -8.97 18.58
CA GLY A 171 1.72 -8.24 19.86
C GLY A 171 2.49 -6.92 19.71
N PRO A 172 1.82 -5.74 19.70
CA PRO A 172 2.47 -4.44 19.51
C PRO A 172 3.12 -3.93 20.80
N ASP A 173 4.08 -4.69 21.33
CA ASP A 173 4.76 -4.47 22.61
C ASP A 173 6.13 -3.80 22.48
N THR A 174 6.64 -3.64 21.27
CA THR A 174 7.87 -2.87 20.97
C THR A 174 7.53 -1.49 20.39
N PRO A 175 8.40 -0.49 20.52
CA PRO A 175 8.15 0.85 19.97
C PRO A 175 7.82 0.88 18.49
N ASP A 176 8.50 0.07 17.67
CA ASP A 176 8.29 0.05 16.21
C ASP A 176 6.95 -0.59 15.82
N LEU A 177 6.54 -1.65 16.49
CA LEU A 177 5.24 -2.29 16.30
C LEU A 177 4.12 -1.39 16.82
N PHE A 178 4.29 -0.81 18.03
CA PHE A 178 3.33 0.08 18.64
C PHE A 178 3.09 1.33 17.77
N ARG A 179 4.14 1.94 17.22
CA ARG A 179 4.03 3.11 16.33
C ARG A 179 3.09 2.83 15.16
N ARG A 180 3.28 1.71 14.47
CA ARG A 180 2.44 1.35 13.32
C ARG A 180 1.00 1.05 13.74
N TRP A 181 0.84 0.32 14.83
CA TRP A 181 -0.47 0.01 15.36
C TRP A 181 -1.23 1.24 15.83
N PHE A 182 -0.55 2.17 16.49
CA PHE A 182 -1.13 3.46 16.90
C PHE A 182 -1.59 4.29 15.70
N ASP A 183 -0.74 4.44 14.68
CA ASP A 183 -1.07 5.20 13.47
C ASP A 183 -2.24 4.58 12.69
N VAL A 184 -2.27 3.26 12.55
CA VAL A 184 -3.42 2.54 11.96
C VAL A 184 -4.69 2.79 12.77
N SER A 185 -4.61 2.67 14.10
CA SER A 185 -5.74 2.89 15.00
C SER A 185 -6.31 4.31 14.88
N LEU A 186 -5.48 5.32 14.70
CA LEU A 186 -5.89 6.71 14.47
C LEU A 186 -6.68 6.87 13.16
N LEU A 187 -6.25 6.21 12.09
CA LEU A 187 -6.92 6.29 10.78
C LEU A 187 -8.21 5.46 10.71
N THR A 188 -8.27 4.33 11.41
CA THR A 188 -9.46 3.48 11.48
C THR A 188 -10.47 3.92 12.53
N GLY A 189 -10.07 4.81 13.47
CA GLY A 189 -10.93 5.29 14.57
C GLY A 189 -11.00 4.33 15.76
N SER A 190 -9.99 3.47 15.94
CA SER A 190 -9.85 2.50 17.04
C SER A 190 -8.77 2.89 18.06
N GLU A 191 -8.39 4.17 18.10
CA GLU A 191 -7.30 4.70 18.91
C GLU A 191 -7.44 4.49 20.43
N ASP A 192 -8.65 4.21 20.93
CA ASP A 192 -8.87 3.98 22.37
C ASP A 192 -8.08 2.77 22.88
N ALA A 193 -7.98 1.70 22.07
CA ALA A 193 -7.21 0.52 22.43
C ALA A 193 -5.70 0.83 22.56
N ALA A 194 -5.17 1.58 21.59
CA ALA A 194 -3.76 1.99 21.60
C ALA A 194 -3.46 2.97 22.75
N CYS A 195 -4.36 3.90 23.04
CA CYS A 195 -4.23 4.80 24.19
C CYS A 195 -4.28 4.05 25.54
N ALA A 196 -5.06 2.98 25.65
CA ALA A 196 -5.09 2.15 26.86
C ALA A 196 -3.75 1.42 27.09
N VAL A 197 -3.11 0.93 26.03
CA VAL A 197 -1.76 0.36 26.13
C VAL A 197 -0.75 1.40 26.55
N LEU A 198 -0.81 2.62 26.01
CA LEU A 198 0.08 3.71 26.38
C LEU A 198 -0.06 4.13 27.84
N GLN A 199 -1.26 4.02 28.43
CA GLN A 199 -1.47 4.28 29.87
C GLN A 199 -0.78 3.24 30.75
N THR A 200 -0.84 1.97 30.35
CA THR A 200 -0.24 0.87 31.15
C THR A 200 1.27 0.75 30.95
N ASN A 201 1.76 1.14 29.78
CA ASN A 201 3.18 1.15 29.43
C ASN A 201 3.60 2.49 28.79
N PRO A 202 3.77 3.57 29.59
CA PRO A 202 4.14 4.88 29.06
C PRO A 202 5.53 4.94 28.42
N SER A 203 6.40 3.98 28.72
CA SER A 203 7.77 3.92 28.19
C SER A 203 7.85 3.41 26.75
N ILE A 204 6.76 2.83 26.20
CA ILE A 204 6.72 2.37 24.81
C ILE A 204 6.81 3.54 23.81
N VAL A 205 6.49 4.75 24.26
CA VAL A 205 6.58 6.00 23.48
C VAL A 205 7.41 7.01 24.23
N SER A 206 8.47 7.50 23.61
CA SER A 206 9.39 8.48 24.24
C SER A 206 8.95 9.92 24.05
N THR A 207 8.06 10.22 23.09
CA THR A 207 7.66 11.57 22.72
C THR A 207 6.35 12.02 23.37
N TYR A 208 6.19 13.33 23.55
CA TYR A 208 5.06 13.92 24.25
C TYR A 208 3.74 13.98 23.46
N PRO A 209 3.70 14.25 22.14
CA PRO A 209 2.44 14.49 21.45
C PRO A 209 1.44 13.33 21.55
N ALA A 210 1.89 12.07 21.35
CA ALA A 210 1.01 10.90 21.48
C ALA A 210 0.55 10.71 22.94
N ARG A 211 1.40 10.95 23.91
CA ARG A 211 1.05 10.87 25.35
C ARG A 211 0.03 11.91 25.73
N ILE A 212 0.21 13.16 25.31
CA ILE A 212 -0.73 14.27 25.56
C ILE A 212 -2.08 13.96 24.93
N PHE A 213 -2.10 13.54 23.65
CA PHE A 213 -3.30 13.15 22.95
C PHE A 213 -4.07 12.05 23.70
N CYS A 214 -3.41 10.96 24.05
CA CYS A 214 -4.07 9.85 24.76
C CYS A 214 -4.52 10.23 26.17
N THR A 215 -3.76 11.07 26.89
CA THR A 215 -4.14 11.55 28.23
C THR A 215 -5.40 12.41 28.16
N ALA A 216 -5.47 13.34 27.21
CA ALA A 216 -6.66 14.18 26.99
C ALA A 216 -7.88 13.34 26.54
N ARG A 217 -7.68 12.38 25.63
CA ARG A 217 -8.75 11.50 25.14
C ARG A 217 -9.34 10.62 26.26
N ASN A 218 -8.54 10.25 27.24
CA ASN A 218 -9.00 9.53 28.44
C ASN A 218 -9.69 10.45 29.46
N GLY A 219 -9.88 11.73 29.15
CA GLY A 219 -10.61 12.69 29.96
C GLY A 219 -9.75 13.48 30.97
N ASP A 220 -8.46 13.20 31.07
CA ASP A 220 -7.55 13.92 31.98
C ASP A 220 -6.89 15.12 31.27
N TRP A 221 -7.72 16.11 30.96
CA TRP A 221 -7.30 17.34 30.29
C TRP A 221 -6.28 18.14 31.12
N THR A 222 -6.39 18.08 32.44
CA THR A 222 -5.48 18.80 33.35
C THR A 222 -4.08 18.25 33.28
N THR A 223 -3.92 16.93 33.37
CA THR A 223 -2.61 16.27 33.22
C THR A 223 -2.05 16.44 31.81
N ALA A 224 -2.88 16.39 30.78
CA ALA A 224 -2.45 16.63 29.40
C ALA A 224 -1.89 18.06 29.21
N ALA A 225 -2.59 19.08 29.74
CA ALA A 225 -2.13 20.46 29.69
C ALA A 225 -0.82 20.67 30.48
N LEU A 226 -0.73 20.10 31.70
CA LEU A 226 0.51 20.15 32.49
C LEU A 226 1.67 19.48 31.77
N THR A 227 1.41 18.34 31.11
CA THR A 227 2.42 17.62 30.32
C THR A 227 2.92 18.47 29.16
N LEU A 228 2.01 19.16 28.44
CA LEU A 228 2.40 20.07 27.37
C LEU A 228 3.26 21.23 27.88
N HIS A 229 2.87 21.87 28.99
CA HIS A 229 3.67 22.93 29.59
C HIS A 229 5.08 22.46 29.98
N THR A 230 5.18 21.25 30.51
CA THR A 230 6.47 20.65 30.89
C THR A 230 7.31 20.35 29.65
N ALA A 231 6.74 19.72 28.63
CA ALA A 231 7.41 19.40 27.37
C ALA A 231 7.93 20.66 26.65
N ARG A 232 7.13 21.74 26.64
CA ARG A 232 7.52 23.06 26.12
C ARG A 232 8.71 23.62 26.88
N ALA A 233 8.69 23.57 28.21
CA ALA A 233 9.79 24.10 29.06
C ALA A 233 11.10 23.31 28.87
N LEU A 234 11.02 22.02 28.53
CA LEU A 234 12.17 21.15 28.24
C LEU A 234 12.66 21.28 26.78
N GLY A 235 11.87 21.87 25.89
CA GLY A 235 12.18 21.92 24.45
C GLY A 235 11.91 20.60 23.71
N ASP A 236 11.06 19.73 24.26
CA ASP A 236 10.75 18.41 23.75
C ASP A 236 9.52 18.40 22.79
N VAL A 237 8.98 19.56 22.47
CA VAL A 237 7.95 19.78 21.43
C VAL A 237 8.38 20.94 20.55
N THR A 238 8.12 20.80 19.26
CA THR A 238 8.35 21.87 18.28
C THR A 238 7.30 22.97 18.40
N ASP A 239 7.57 24.15 17.85
CA ASP A 239 6.57 25.25 17.81
C ASP A 239 5.29 24.85 17.09
N GLU A 240 5.41 24.02 16.03
CA GLU A 240 4.27 23.52 15.25
C GLU A 240 3.43 22.54 16.09
N GLU A 241 4.08 21.59 16.76
CA GLU A 241 3.41 20.64 17.67
C GLU A 241 2.75 21.37 18.85
N ASP A 242 3.43 22.34 19.42
CA ASP A 242 2.88 23.13 20.51
C ASP A 242 1.64 23.91 20.09
N ALA A 243 1.68 24.57 18.93
CA ALA A 243 0.53 25.29 18.40
C ALA A 243 -0.68 24.38 18.16
N LEU A 244 -0.46 23.17 17.63
CA LEU A 244 -1.52 22.18 17.41
C LEU A 244 -2.07 21.61 18.71
N LEU A 245 -1.18 21.19 19.63
CA LEU A 245 -1.55 20.61 20.91
C LEU A 245 -2.28 21.62 21.80
N SER A 246 -1.84 22.89 21.80
CA SER A 246 -2.50 23.96 22.55
C SER A 246 -3.94 24.17 22.09
N ARG A 247 -4.19 24.20 20.76
CA ARG A 247 -5.54 24.29 20.20
C ARG A 247 -6.39 23.05 20.45
N PHE A 248 -5.76 21.88 20.43
CA PHE A 248 -6.44 20.62 20.72
C PHE A 248 -6.91 20.56 22.17
N LEU A 249 -6.09 21.07 23.11
CA LEU A 249 -6.41 21.05 24.54
C LEU A 249 -7.39 22.17 24.97
N ASP A 250 -7.37 23.33 24.30
CA ASP A 250 -8.25 24.47 24.58
C ASP A 250 -8.71 25.15 23.30
N PRO A 251 -9.61 24.54 22.52
CA PRO A 251 -10.07 25.07 21.26
C PRO A 251 -10.82 26.42 21.41
N GLU A 252 -11.43 26.68 22.59
CA GLU A 252 -12.17 27.93 22.82
C GLU A 252 -11.21 29.12 22.91
N LEU A 253 -10.06 28.96 23.57
CA LEU A 253 -9.03 30.01 23.72
C LEU A 253 -8.52 30.48 22.34
N TYR A 254 -8.39 29.58 21.39
CA TYR A 254 -7.81 29.84 20.07
C TYR A 254 -8.86 30.06 18.96
N SER A 255 -10.15 30.10 19.31
CA SER A 255 -11.26 30.18 18.34
C SER A 255 -11.24 31.44 17.45
N ALA A 256 -10.57 32.52 17.89
CA ALA A 256 -10.42 33.76 17.14
C ALA A 256 -9.13 33.85 16.30
N GLU A 257 -8.24 32.89 16.44
CA GLU A 257 -6.99 32.85 15.67
C GLU A 257 -7.17 32.32 14.25
N PRO A 258 -6.32 32.73 13.31
CA PRO A 258 -6.35 32.16 11.96
C PRO A 258 -6.01 30.65 12.01
N PRO A 259 -6.53 29.84 11.05
CA PRO A 259 -6.20 28.42 10.97
C PRO A 259 -4.69 28.18 10.91
N LEU A 260 -4.27 27.02 11.43
CA LEU A 260 -2.87 26.60 11.34
C LEU A 260 -2.43 26.43 9.88
N PRO A 261 -1.20 26.79 9.53
CA PRO A 261 -0.68 26.54 8.19
C PRO A 261 -0.76 25.04 7.85
N PRO A 262 -0.93 24.69 6.56
CA PRO A 262 -0.87 23.29 6.16
C PRO A 262 0.48 22.68 6.57
N PRO A 263 0.49 21.43 7.10
CA PRO A 263 1.73 20.77 7.47
C PRO A 263 2.55 20.43 6.21
N SER A 264 3.86 20.48 6.33
CA SER A 264 4.76 20.01 5.28
C SER A 264 4.66 18.50 5.06
N ARG A 265 4.29 17.80 6.12
CA ARG A 265 4.10 16.35 6.16
C ARG A 265 3.03 16.02 7.19
N THR A 266 1.97 15.34 6.75
CA THR A 266 0.85 14.97 7.62
C THR A 266 1.08 13.60 8.24
N SER A 267 1.14 13.52 9.56
CA SER A 267 1.06 12.24 10.28
C SER A 267 -0.39 11.89 10.66
N PRO A 268 -0.72 10.62 10.94
CA PRO A 268 -2.05 10.23 11.42
C PRO A 268 -2.45 10.95 12.72
N LEU A 269 -1.52 11.16 13.64
CA LEU A 269 -1.80 11.88 14.88
C LEU A 269 -2.14 13.35 14.61
N GLU A 270 -1.34 14.04 13.79
CA GLU A 270 -1.63 15.42 13.40
C GLU A 270 -2.97 15.51 12.65
N PHE A 271 -3.22 14.60 11.71
CA PHE A 271 -4.50 14.54 10.97
C PHE A 271 -5.69 14.47 11.93
N ARG A 272 -5.63 13.59 12.94
CA ARG A 272 -6.70 13.41 13.93
C ARG A 272 -6.88 14.63 14.84
N MET A 273 -5.78 15.25 15.28
CA MET A 273 -5.85 16.46 16.09
C MET A 273 -6.44 17.64 15.31
N ARG A 274 -6.02 17.84 14.05
CA ARG A 274 -6.58 18.86 13.16
C ARG A 274 -8.09 18.65 12.91
N GLU A 275 -8.49 17.41 12.72
CA GLU A 275 -9.91 17.08 12.60
C GLU A 275 -10.68 17.44 13.88
N ALA A 276 -10.12 17.15 15.06
CA ALA A 276 -10.73 17.43 16.35
C ALA A 276 -10.91 18.94 16.62
N ILE A 277 -10.01 19.78 16.12
CA ILE A 277 -10.10 21.25 16.26
C ILE A 277 -10.90 21.92 15.11
N GLY A 278 -11.50 21.15 14.20
CA GLY A 278 -12.28 21.67 13.08
C GLY A 278 -11.45 22.17 11.89
N GLU A 279 -10.13 21.95 11.88
CA GLU A 279 -9.21 22.29 10.79
C GLU A 279 -8.85 21.06 9.95
N GLY A 280 -9.82 20.18 9.66
CA GLY A 280 -9.61 18.90 8.98
C GLY A 280 -8.95 19.05 7.61
N LEU A 281 -8.06 18.13 7.28
CA LEU A 281 -7.36 18.05 6.01
C LEU A 281 -8.11 17.13 5.03
N THR A 282 -8.05 17.45 3.74
CA THR A 282 -8.57 16.54 2.70
C THR A 282 -7.65 15.35 2.51
N THR A 283 -8.20 14.15 2.39
CA THR A 283 -7.42 12.93 2.15
C THR A 283 -7.01 12.75 0.69
N ALA A 284 -7.60 13.51 -0.25
CA ALA A 284 -7.39 13.35 -1.69
C ALA A 284 -5.92 13.48 -2.12
N GLY A 285 -5.13 14.32 -1.44
CA GLY A 285 -3.70 14.51 -1.69
C GLY A 285 -2.78 13.73 -0.75
N LEU A 286 -3.33 12.97 0.20
CA LEU A 286 -2.57 12.20 1.17
C LEU A 286 -2.36 10.75 0.71
N PRO A 287 -1.42 10.01 1.32
CA PRO A 287 -1.24 8.58 1.09
C PRO A 287 -2.54 7.80 1.20
N LEU A 288 -2.64 6.67 0.47
CA LEU A 288 -3.89 5.90 0.34
C LEU A 288 -4.50 5.49 1.69
N ALA A 289 -3.67 5.19 2.67
CA ALA A 289 -4.07 4.82 4.03
C ALA A 289 -5.00 5.85 4.68
N PHE A 290 -4.79 7.15 4.45
CA PHE A 290 -5.64 8.22 5.01
C PHE A 290 -7.08 8.18 4.49
N SER A 291 -7.34 7.56 3.34
CA SER A 291 -8.69 7.42 2.80
C SER A 291 -9.64 6.65 3.73
N HIS A 292 -9.11 5.80 4.62
CA HIS A 292 -9.94 5.11 5.63
C HIS A 292 -10.64 6.10 6.58
N ALA A 293 -10.01 7.23 6.89
CA ALA A 293 -10.63 8.24 7.73
C ALA A 293 -11.92 8.82 7.13
N ASP A 294 -12.02 8.87 5.80
CA ASP A 294 -13.21 9.35 5.10
C ASP A 294 -14.33 8.30 5.00
N LEU A 295 -14.06 7.01 5.29
CA LEU A 295 -15.10 5.99 5.31
C LEU A 295 -16.03 6.07 6.54
N ARG A 296 -15.66 6.86 7.54
CA ARG A 296 -16.44 7.02 8.78
C ARG A 296 -17.80 7.66 8.52
N SER A 297 -18.80 7.28 9.31
CA SER A 297 -20.19 7.76 9.18
C SER A 297 -20.35 9.29 9.37
N THR A 298 -19.38 9.93 10.02
CA THR A 298 -19.33 11.39 10.25
C THR A 298 -18.90 12.18 9.02
N THR A 299 -18.29 11.53 8.03
CA THR A 299 -17.82 12.17 6.79
C THR A 299 -18.95 12.33 5.78
N GLY A 300 -18.86 13.37 4.95
CA GLY A 300 -19.82 13.61 3.87
C GLY A 300 -19.84 12.49 2.84
N TRP A 301 -21.03 12.11 2.32
CA TRP A 301 -21.17 10.97 1.41
C TRP A 301 -20.32 11.06 0.14
N ARG A 302 -20.08 12.26 -0.38
CA ARG A 302 -19.16 12.46 -1.50
C ARG A 302 -17.75 11.98 -1.17
N SER A 303 -17.21 12.42 -0.05
CA SER A 303 -15.86 12.02 0.39
C SER A 303 -15.80 10.51 0.69
N GLN A 304 -16.87 9.93 1.28
CA GLN A 304 -16.97 8.49 1.47
C GLN A 304 -16.88 7.72 0.14
N ILE A 305 -17.58 8.18 -0.91
CA ILE A 305 -17.51 7.55 -2.25
C ILE A 305 -16.09 7.69 -2.82
N GLU A 306 -15.54 8.90 -2.84
CA GLU A 306 -14.19 9.16 -3.39
C GLU A 306 -13.11 8.31 -2.68
N ALA A 307 -13.20 8.19 -1.36
CA ALA A 307 -12.32 7.36 -0.55
C ALA A 307 -12.50 5.86 -0.84
N ALA A 308 -13.75 5.39 -0.91
CA ALA A 308 -14.05 4.00 -1.21
C ALA A 308 -13.58 3.60 -2.62
N GLU A 309 -13.75 4.46 -3.63
CA GLU A 309 -13.24 4.25 -4.98
C GLU A 309 -11.72 4.13 -5.00
N ARG A 310 -11.00 5.00 -4.28
CA ARG A 310 -9.53 4.94 -4.17
C ARG A 310 -9.05 3.66 -3.52
N LEU A 311 -9.68 3.24 -2.42
CA LEU A 311 -9.32 2.03 -1.68
C LEU A 311 -9.70 0.75 -2.45
N ALA A 312 -10.87 0.72 -3.08
CA ALA A 312 -11.33 -0.45 -3.84
C ALA A 312 -10.48 -0.72 -5.07
N ARG A 313 -9.91 0.31 -5.71
CA ARG A 313 -8.97 0.17 -6.83
C ARG A 313 -7.76 -0.68 -6.46
N ASN A 314 -7.31 -0.59 -5.21
CA ASN A 314 -6.17 -1.33 -4.67
C ASN A 314 -6.58 -2.54 -3.82
N LEU A 315 -7.85 -2.96 -3.87
CA LEU A 315 -8.39 -4.06 -3.07
C LEU A 315 -8.20 -3.88 -1.56
N ALA A 316 -8.02 -2.64 -1.12
CA ALA A 316 -7.79 -2.29 0.29
C ALA A 316 -9.08 -2.36 1.13
N ILE A 317 -10.24 -2.33 0.49
CA ILE A 317 -11.55 -2.58 1.10
C ILE A 317 -12.32 -3.62 0.29
N SER A 318 -13.31 -4.26 0.93
CA SER A 318 -14.17 -5.21 0.24
C SER A 318 -15.10 -4.52 -0.78
N GLU A 319 -15.45 -5.25 -1.83
CA GLU A 319 -16.47 -4.83 -2.79
C GLU A 319 -17.82 -4.55 -2.12
N ASN A 320 -18.15 -5.28 -1.04
CA ASN A 320 -19.35 -5.01 -0.25
C ASN A 320 -19.35 -3.61 0.36
N THR A 321 -18.20 -3.15 0.85
CA THR A 321 -18.03 -1.80 1.39
C THR A 321 -18.24 -0.75 0.31
N LEU A 322 -17.59 -0.90 -0.86
CA LEU A 322 -17.74 0.02 -1.99
C LEU A 322 -19.21 0.15 -2.42
N PHE A 323 -19.84 -1.00 -2.75
CA PHE A 323 -21.23 -0.98 -3.26
C PHE A 323 -22.26 -0.68 -2.15
N GLY A 324 -21.93 -0.92 -0.88
CA GLY A 324 -22.70 -0.45 0.26
C GLY A 324 -22.74 1.07 0.33
N ILE A 325 -21.60 1.73 0.18
CA ILE A 325 -21.49 3.21 0.17
C ILE A 325 -22.24 3.81 -1.02
N TYR A 326 -22.12 3.24 -2.23
CA TYR A 326 -22.88 3.71 -3.39
C TYR A 326 -24.39 3.67 -3.18
N ARG A 327 -24.90 2.72 -2.40
CA ARG A 327 -26.33 2.54 -2.13
C ARG A 327 -26.84 3.27 -0.87
N ALA A 328 -25.94 3.86 -0.09
CA ALA A 328 -26.29 4.43 1.20
C ALA A 328 -27.27 5.61 1.10
N ARG A 329 -27.23 6.37 0.02
CA ARG A 329 -28.08 7.55 -0.20
C ARG A 329 -28.40 7.70 -1.70
N THR A 330 -29.39 8.55 -2.01
CA THR A 330 -29.70 8.96 -3.40
C THR A 330 -28.83 10.15 -3.79
N PRO A 331 -28.23 10.17 -5.00
CA PRO A 331 -27.47 11.32 -5.49
C PRO A 331 -28.30 12.59 -5.48
N ALA A 332 -27.76 13.64 -4.87
CA ALA A 332 -28.43 14.96 -4.77
C ALA A 332 -28.03 15.94 -5.90
N ALA A 333 -27.06 15.55 -6.74
CA ALA A 333 -26.52 16.36 -7.82
C ALA A 333 -26.16 15.46 -9.02
N SER A 334 -25.64 16.03 -10.09
CA SER A 334 -25.08 15.35 -11.26
C SER A 334 -23.58 15.64 -11.39
N GLY A 335 -22.89 14.78 -12.16
CA GLY A 335 -21.45 14.88 -12.42
C GLY A 335 -20.59 14.05 -11.48
N GLY A 336 -19.49 13.49 -12.01
CA GLY A 336 -18.47 12.79 -11.24
C GLY A 336 -19.00 11.62 -10.42
N VAL A 337 -18.80 11.63 -9.11
CA VAL A 337 -19.22 10.55 -8.19
C VAL A 337 -20.73 10.31 -8.20
N TRP A 338 -21.52 11.37 -8.44
CA TRP A 338 -22.98 11.29 -8.43
C TRP A 338 -23.52 10.49 -9.60
N ASP A 339 -22.95 10.67 -10.79
CA ASP A 339 -23.33 9.92 -11.99
C ASP A 339 -22.96 8.44 -11.83
N ARG A 340 -21.79 8.15 -11.23
CA ARG A 340 -21.38 6.77 -10.94
C ARG A 340 -22.32 6.11 -9.94
N ALA A 341 -22.66 6.81 -8.86
CA ALA A 341 -23.61 6.30 -7.86
C ALA A 341 -24.98 6.04 -8.50
N ALA A 342 -25.49 6.96 -9.33
CA ALA A 342 -26.74 6.79 -10.05
C ALA A 342 -26.72 5.59 -11.02
N ALA A 343 -25.61 5.43 -11.76
CA ALA A 343 -25.44 4.30 -12.69
C ALA A 343 -25.46 2.95 -11.96
N ILE A 344 -24.73 2.84 -10.84
CA ILE A 344 -24.71 1.62 -10.03
C ILE A 344 -26.09 1.35 -9.42
N GLN A 345 -26.78 2.35 -8.89
CA GLN A 345 -28.12 2.18 -8.29
C GLN A 345 -29.17 1.77 -9.33
N ALA A 346 -29.09 2.33 -10.54
CA ALA A 346 -29.99 1.96 -11.64
C ALA A 346 -29.78 0.51 -12.07
N PHE A 347 -28.51 0.09 -12.24
CA PHE A 347 -28.16 -1.28 -12.57
C PHE A 347 -28.56 -2.27 -11.46
N ASP A 348 -28.24 -1.96 -10.20
CA ASP A 348 -28.57 -2.79 -9.03
C ASP A 348 -30.10 -3.00 -8.93
N THR A 349 -30.89 -1.97 -9.22
CA THR A 349 -32.35 -2.05 -9.24
C THR A 349 -32.85 -2.97 -10.38
N ALA A 350 -32.31 -2.82 -11.58
CA ALA A 350 -32.66 -3.65 -12.74
C ALA A 350 -32.28 -5.13 -12.49
N LEU A 351 -31.09 -5.37 -11.92
CA LEU A 351 -30.59 -6.72 -11.64
C LEU A 351 -31.46 -7.42 -10.58
N ARG A 352 -31.80 -6.75 -9.49
CA ARG A 352 -32.69 -7.31 -8.45
C ARG A 352 -34.09 -7.60 -8.95
N ALA A 353 -34.60 -6.76 -9.85
CA ALA A 353 -35.89 -6.99 -10.51
C ALA A 353 -35.81 -8.11 -11.58
N ARG A 354 -34.61 -8.55 -11.95
CA ARG A 354 -34.37 -9.46 -13.08
C ARG A 354 -35.00 -8.97 -14.39
N ASP A 355 -35.08 -7.65 -14.57
CA ASP A 355 -35.60 -7.01 -15.77
C ASP A 355 -34.52 -6.97 -16.86
N LEU A 356 -34.58 -7.92 -17.79
CA LEU A 356 -33.57 -8.05 -18.85
C LEU A 356 -33.46 -6.80 -19.72
N ALA A 357 -34.57 -6.11 -20.01
CA ALA A 357 -34.55 -4.90 -20.80
C ALA A 357 -33.90 -3.74 -20.06
N ALA A 358 -34.18 -3.60 -18.76
CA ALA A 358 -33.52 -2.60 -17.90
C ALA A 358 -32.03 -2.94 -17.68
N ILE A 359 -31.67 -4.21 -17.54
CA ILE A 359 -30.25 -4.65 -17.47
C ILE A 359 -29.52 -4.31 -18.78
N ASP A 360 -30.12 -4.58 -19.94
CA ASP A 360 -29.51 -4.26 -21.23
C ASP A 360 -29.21 -2.76 -21.39
N ALA A 361 -30.06 -1.90 -20.82
CA ALA A 361 -29.87 -0.46 -20.85
C ALA A 361 -28.87 0.04 -19.78
N THR A 362 -28.82 -0.57 -18.59
CA THR A 362 -28.08 -0.02 -17.43
C THR A 362 -26.70 -0.66 -17.23
N LEU A 363 -26.50 -1.92 -17.60
CA LEU A 363 -25.22 -2.61 -17.41
C LEU A 363 -24.05 -1.92 -18.14
N PRO A 364 -24.17 -1.51 -19.42
CA PRO A 364 -23.07 -0.82 -20.09
C PRO A 364 -22.69 0.51 -19.43
N VAL A 365 -23.69 1.24 -18.89
CA VAL A 365 -23.47 2.52 -18.21
C VAL A 365 -22.76 2.31 -16.86
N ALA A 366 -23.22 1.33 -16.08
CA ALA A 366 -22.58 0.97 -14.81
C ALA A 366 -21.14 0.45 -15.04
N TRP A 367 -20.94 -0.36 -16.06
CA TRP A 367 -19.62 -0.87 -16.42
C TRP A 367 -18.65 0.25 -16.81
N ALA A 368 -19.04 1.14 -17.71
CA ALA A 368 -18.22 2.29 -18.12
C ALA A 368 -17.89 3.22 -16.93
N ALA A 369 -18.81 3.35 -15.96
CA ALA A 369 -18.55 4.10 -14.73
C ALA A 369 -17.46 3.43 -13.87
N MET A 370 -17.38 2.11 -13.83
CA MET A 370 -16.34 1.37 -13.10
C MET A 370 -15.00 1.32 -13.85
N GLU A 371 -15.03 1.23 -15.18
CA GLU A 371 -13.83 1.35 -16.02
C GLU A 371 -13.14 2.70 -15.78
N ALA A 372 -13.91 3.79 -15.74
CA ALA A 372 -13.38 5.15 -15.54
C ALA A 372 -12.60 5.35 -14.21
N ILE A 373 -12.83 4.50 -13.22
CA ILE A 373 -12.17 4.56 -11.91
C ILE A 373 -11.37 3.30 -11.58
N HIS A 374 -11.22 2.39 -12.54
CA HIS A 374 -10.43 1.17 -12.40
C HIS A 374 -10.92 0.21 -11.29
N THR A 375 -12.22 0.02 -11.16
CA THR A 375 -12.84 -0.89 -10.17
C THR A 375 -13.62 -2.02 -10.81
N GLU A 376 -13.28 -2.40 -12.05
CA GLU A 376 -13.93 -3.44 -12.84
C GLU A 376 -13.92 -4.80 -12.14
N VAL A 377 -12.79 -5.15 -11.49
CA VAL A 377 -12.67 -6.42 -10.78
C VAL A 377 -13.55 -6.43 -9.53
N ALA A 378 -13.65 -5.32 -8.81
CA ALA A 378 -14.58 -5.20 -7.68
C ALA A 378 -16.04 -5.34 -8.14
N PHE A 379 -16.39 -4.73 -9.29
CA PHE A 379 -17.71 -4.90 -9.90
C PHE A 379 -17.98 -6.36 -10.27
N ALA A 380 -17.03 -7.01 -10.92
CA ALA A 380 -17.15 -8.40 -11.34
C ALA A 380 -17.34 -9.34 -10.14
N ARG A 381 -16.57 -9.14 -9.06
CA ARG A 381 -16.69 -9.93 -7.82
C ARG A 381 -18.04 -9.77 -7.16
N TYR A 382 -18.56 -8.56 -7.16
CA TYR A 382 -19.82 -8.27 -6.49
C TYR A 382 -21.05 -8.75 -7.26
N TYR A 383 -21.07 -8.57 -8.58
CA TYR A 383 -22.30 -8.76 -9.38
C TYR A 383 -22.32 -10.02 -10.25
N ALA A 384 -21.18 -10.69 -10.48
CA ALA A 384 -21.14 -11.82 -11.42
C ALA A 384 -22.09 -12.96 -11.02
N ASP A 385 -22.21 -13.24 -9.74
CA ASP A 385 -23.06 -14.35 -9.25
C ASP A 385 -24.54 -14.17 -9.58
N ASP A 386 -25.04 -12.94 -9.51
CA ASP A 386 -26.43 -12.61 -9.84
C ASP A 386 -26.63 -12.38 -11.34
N LEU A 387 -25.60 -11.89 -12.03
CA LEU A 387 -25.67 -11.53 -13.46
C LEU A 387 -25.56 -12.75 -14.39
N LEU A 388 -24.62 -13.65 -14.14
CA LEU A 388 -24.30 -14.76 -15.03
C LEU A 388 -25.43 -15.77 -15.28
N PRO A 389 -26.35 -16.06 -14.33
CA PRO A 389 -27.45 -16.99 -14.54
C PRO A 389 -28.56 -16.45 -15.47
N LEU A 390 -28.54 -15.14 -15.79
CA LEU A 390 -29.59 -14.51 -16.57
C LEU A 390 -29.44 -14.82 -18.07
N PRO A 391 -30.56 -15.07 -18.83
CA PRO A 391 -30.52 -15.42 -20.24
C PRO A 391 -30.31 -14.18 -21.13
N MET A 392 -29.18 -13.52 -20.98
CA MET A 392 -28.81 -12.35 -21.77
C MET A 392 -28.38 -12.72 -23.19
N THR A 393 -28.59 -11.82 -24.15
CA THR A 393 -28.25 -11.99 -25.55
C THR A 393 -27.44 -10.79 -26.08
N GLY A 394 -26.90 -10.91 -27.28
CA GLY A 394 -26.23 -9.81 -27.98
C GLY A 394 -25.03 -9.23 -27.25
N ALA A 395 -24.90 -7.91 -27.25
CA ALA A 395 -23.80 -7.17 -26.65
C ALA A 395 -23.76 -7.33 -25.12
N THR A 396 -24.91 -7.36 -24.46
CA THR A 396 -25.02 -7.53 -23.02
C THR A 396 -24.50 -8.90 -22.58
N SER A 397 -24.77 -9.97 -23.33
CA SER A 397 -24.19 -11.30 -23.07
C SER A 397 -22.67 -11.31 -23.24
N ALA A 398 -22.13 -10.60 -24.23
CA ALA A 398 -20.70 -10.49 -24.44
C ALA A 398 -20.02 -9.69 -23.28
N LEU A 399 -20.66 -8.60 -22.82
CA LEU A 399 -20.19 -7.83 -21.68
C LEU A 399 -20.25 -8.66 -20.39
N ALA A 400 -21.36 -9.35 -20.13
CA ALA A 400 -21.48 -10.22 -18.96
C ALA A 400 -20.44 -11.36 -18.96
N PHE A 401 -20.09 -11.90 -20.12
CA PHE A 401 -19.01 -12.86 -20.26
C PHE A 401 -17.65 -12.26 -19.84
N ARG A 402 -17.30 -11.06 -20.31
CA ARG A 402 -16.07 -10.36 -19.91
C ARG A 402 -16.05 -10.07 -18.39
N ILE A 403 -17.17 -9.62 -17.82
CA ILE A 403 -17.33 -9.43 -16.38
C ILE A 403 -17.10 -10.75 -15.64
N GLY A 404 -17.70 -11.83 -16.12
CA GLY A 404 -17.54 -13.16 -15.55
C GLY A 404 -16.09 -13.64 -15.54
N LEU A 405 -15.31 -13.33 -16.59
CA LEU A 405 -13.88 -13.66 -16.67
C LEU A 405 -13.01 -12.86 -15.67
N LEU A 406 -13.49 -11.73 -15.19
CA LEU A 406 -12.82 -10.94 -14.13
C LEU A 406 -13.25 -11.34 -12.71
N SER A 407 -14.23 -12.24 -12.59
CA SER A 407 -14.74 -12.76 -11.32
C SER A 407 -13.98 -14.02 -10.86
N PRO A 408 -14.17 -14.46 -9.60
CA PRO A 408 -13.64 -15.76 -9.14
C PRO A 408 -14.17 -16.97 -9.92
N LYS A 409 -15.25 -16.82 -10.67
CA LYS A 409 -15.86 -17.90 -11.49
C LYS A 409 -15.35 -17.97 -12.94
N TYR A 410 -14.26 -17.29 -13.25
CA TYR A 410 -13.73 -17.13 -14.61
C TYR A 410 -13.61 -18.46 -15.39
N GLU A 411 -13.17 -19.53 -14.71
CA GLU A 411 -13.01 -20.85 -15.34
C GLU A 411 -14.38 -21.47 -15.71
N ALA A 412 -15.33 -21.44 -14.79
CA ALA A 412 -16.68 -21.95 -15.03
C ALA A 412 -17.39 -21.17 -16.15
N VAL A 413 -17.19 -19.86 -16.20
CA VAL A 413 -17.70 -18.96 -17.25
C VAL A 413 -17.10 -19.31 -18.62
N ALA A 414 -15.80 -19.56 -18.65
CA ALA A 414 -15.10 -19.96 -19.87
C ALA A 414 -15.53 -21.34 -20.37
N LEU A 415 -15.81 -22.30 -19.47
CA LEU A 415 -16.30 -23.63 -19.83
C LEU A 415 -17.72 -23.62 -20.38
N ALA A 416 -18.57 -22.70 -19.92
CA ALA A 416 -19.97 -22.60 -20.37
C ALA A 416 -20.12 -21.84 -21.69
N ARG A 417 -19.10 -21.14 -22.16
CA ARG A 417 -19.16 -20.25 -23.31
C ARG A 417 -18.66 -20.94 -24.60
N ILE A 418 -19.45 -20.84 -25.67
CA ILE A 418 -18.99 -21.15 -27.05
C ILE A 418 -18.48 -19.83 -27.65
N ALA A 419 -17.20 -19.77 -28.01
CA ALA A 419 -16.59 -18.57 -28.56
C ALA A 419 -17.20 -18.20 -29.93
N PRO A 420 -17.77 -17.00 -30.11
CA PRO A 420 -18.28 -16.54 -31.39
C PRO A 420 -17.17 -16.00 -32.32
N ASN A 421 -16.00 -15.68 -31.78
CA ASN A 421 -14.88 -15.08 -32.51
C ASN A 421 -13.53 -15.49 -31.90
N ALA A 422 -12.44 -15.12 -32.59
CA ALA A 422 -11.09 -15.44 -32.17
C ALA A 422 -10.67 -14.76 -30.84
N ASP A 423 -11.20 -13.56 -30.53
CA ASP A 423 -10.90 -12.85 -29.30
C ASP A 423 -11.46 -13.59 -28.08
N GLU A 424 -12.74 -13.99 -28.12
CA GLU A 424 -13.32 -14.79 -27.03
C GLU A 424 -12.68 -16.19 -26.97
N GLN A 425 -12.25 -16.76 -28.09
CA GLN A 425 -11.52 -18.03 -28.10
C GLN A 425 -10.20 -17.93 -27.33
N MET A 426 -9.45 -16.84 -27.53
CA MET A 426 -8.21 -16.56 -26.77
C MET A 426 -8.49 -16.44 -25.27
N LEU A 427 -9.51 -15.67 -24.88
CA LEU A 427 -9.88 -15.48 -23.46
C LEU A 427 -10.28 -16.81 -22.80
N ILE A 428 -11.07 -17.63 -23.49
CA ILE A 428 -11.48 -18.97 -23.02
C ILE A 428 -10.25 -19.88 -22.83
N ALA A 429 -9.33 -19.87 -23.79
CA ALA A 429 -8.13 -20.69 -23.74
C ALA A 429 -7.21 -20.31 -22.55
N VAL A 430 -7.01 -19.01 -22.33
CA VAL A 430 -6.25 -18.51 -21.17
C VAL A 430 -6.95 -18.87 -19.87
N ALA A 431 -8.27 -18.67 -19.77
CA ALA A 431 -9.05 -19.03 -18.60
C ALA A 431 -8.95 -20.51 -18.25
N ARG A 432 -8.86 -21.38 -19.26
CA ARG A 432 -8.70 -22.83 -19.10
C ARG A 432 -7.25 -23.27 -18.91
N GLY A 433 -6.28 -22.38 -19.19
CA GLY A 433 -4.86 -22.70 -19.19
C GLY A 433 -4.42 -23.59 -20.35
N ASP A 434 -5.28 -23.80 -21.35
CA ASP A 434 -5.01 -24.61 -22.55
C ASP A 434 -5.08 -23.73 -23.81
N VAL A 435 -3.92 -23.40 -24.33
CA VAL A 435 -3.72 -22.53 -25.50
C VAL A 435 -3.31 -23.31 -26.77
N ALA A 436 -3.40 -24.64 -26.74
CA ALA A 436 -2.94 -25.48 -27.85
C ALA A 436 -3.67 -25.13 -29.14
N GLY A 437 -2.92 -25.00 -30.23
CA GLY A 437 -3.47 -24.73 -31.56
C GLY A 437 -3.91 -23.28 -31.81
N LEU A 438 -3.74 -22.36 -30.85
CA LEU A 438 -4.04 -20.95 -31.07
C LEU A 438 -2.86 -20.21 -31.72
N SER A 439 -3.19 -19.21 -32.52
CA SER A 439 -2.25 -18.25 -33.09
C SER A 439 -2.54 -16.85 -32.56
N ALA A 440 -1.51 -16.10 -32.27
CA ALA A 440 -1.62 -14.74 -31.74
C ALA A 440 -1.87 -13.75 -32.90
N ALA A 441 -2.80 -12.82 -32.66
CA ALA A 441 -3.06 -11.70 -33.56
C ALA A 441 -2.12 -10.49 -33.29
N THR A 442 -1.62 -10.40 -32.08
CA THR A 442 -0.79 -9.27 -31.61
C THR A 442 0.42 -9.78 -30.80
N PRO A 443 1.49 -8.99 -30.66
CA PRO A 443 2.70 -9.40 -29.93
C PRO A 443 2.45 -9.72 -28.45
N ASP A 444 1.59 -8.96 -27.77
CA ASP A 444 1.18 -9.17 -26.38
C ASP A 444 0.47 -10.53 -26.20
N ARG A 445 -0.46 -10.86 -27.11
CA ARG A 445 -1.11 -12.18 -27.13
C ARG A 445 -0.10 -13.29 -27.41
N ALA A 446 0.90 -13.06 -28.26
CA ALA A 446 1.96 -14.03 -28.50
C ALA A 446 2.79 -14.29 -27.25
N ALA A 447 3.12 -13.25 -26.46
CA ALA A 447 3.82 -13.36 -25.18
C ALA A 447 3.04 -14.23 -24.17
N ILE A 448 1.71 -14.00 -24.06
CA ILE A 448 0.85 -14.80 -23.19
C ILE A 448 0.78 -16.26 -23.68
N LEU A 449 0.54 -16.49 -24.97
CA LEU A 449 0.49 -17.86 -25.54
C LEU A 449 1.82 -18.61 -25.30
N ALA A 450 2.97 -17.92 -25.45
CA ALA A 450 4.28 -18.50 -25.19
C ALA A 450 4.40 -18.95 -23.72
N ALA A 451 3.99 -18.11 -22.76
CA ALA A 451 4.01 -18.44 -21.33
C ALA A 451 3.12 -19.64 -20.98
N PHE A 452 1.97 -19.79 -21.65
CA PHE A 452 1.03 -20.89 -21.41
C PHE A 452 1.36 -22.17 -22.17
N SER A 453 2.17 -22.10 -23.23
CA SER A 453 2.52 -23.28 -24.03
C SER A 453 3.68 -24.08 -23.45
N SER A 454 4.83 -23.45 -23.25
CA SER A 454 6.06 -24.18 -22.89
C SER A 454 7.20 -23.28 -22.39
N ALA A 455 6.90 -22.07 -21.95
CA ALA A 455 7.95 -21.18 -21.47
C ALA A 455 8.67 -21.78 -20.25
N LYS A 456 9.98 -21.68 -20.26
CA LYS A 456 10.82 -22.09 -19.14
C LYS A 456 10.97 -20.91 -18.19
N VAL A 457 11.06 -21.19 -16.91
CA VAL A 457 11.41 -20.18 -15.92
C VAL A 457 12.80 -19.65 -16.25
N PRO A 458 12.97 -18.34 -16.43
CA PRO A 458 14.27 -17.75 -16.73
C PRO A 458 15.21 -17.75 -15.52
N GLU A 459 16.51 -17.68 -15.77
CA GLU A 459 17.47 -17.33 -14.73
C GLU A 459 17.35 -15.82 -14.40
N PRO A 460 17.53 -15.40 -13.13
CA PRO A 460 17.99 -16.19 -11.99
C PRO A 460 16.90 -16.96 -11.21
N MET A 461 15.62 -16.81 -11.55
CA MET A 461 14.51 -17.35 -10.75
C MET A 461 14.47 -18.87 -10.74
N ALA A 462 14.86 -19.54 -11.84
CA ALA A 462 14.99 -20.99 -11.86
C ALA A 462 15.99 -21.49 -10.81
N GLY A 463 17.15 -20.80 -10.70
CA GLY A 463 18.15 -21.08 -9.68
C GLY A 463 17.66 -20.81 -8.26
N GLN A 464 16.86 -19.75 -8.05
CA GLN A 464 16.26 -19.41 -6.76
C GLN A 464 15.25 -20.50 -6.32
N ILE A 465 14.37 -20.92 -7.21
CA ILE A 465 13.41 -22.02 -6.93
C ILE A 465 14.17 -23.29 -6.55
N ALA A 466 15.24 -23.63 -7.28
CA ALA A 466 16.04 -24.83 -6.99
C ALA A 466 16.72 -24.76 -5.60
N LYS A 467 17.03 -23.57 -5.09
CA LYS A 467 17.56 -23.34 -3.74
C LYS A 467 16.48 -23.25 -2.67
N GLY A 468 15.21 -23.23 -3.04
CA GLY A 468 14.08 -23.05 -2.13
C GLY A 468 13.83 -21.59 -1.74
N GLU A 469 14.36 -20.61 -2.48
CA GLU A 469 14.17 -19.16 -2.30
C GLU A 469 12.84 -18.71 -2.96
N LEU A 470 11.74 -19.42 -2.67
CA LEU A 470 10.46 -19.25 -3.35
C LEU A 470 9.90 -17.83 -3.19
N GLY A 471 9.93 -17.27 -1.98
CA GLY A 471 9.39 -15.94 -1.72
C GLY A 471 10.12 -14.87 -2.50
N GLU A 472 11.46 -14.94 -2.59
CA GLU A 472 12.25 -14.02 -3.40
C GLU A 472 11.93 -14.16 -4.89
N ALA A 473 11.79 -15.40 -5.40
CA ALA A 473 11.42 -15.65 -6.78
C ALA A 473 10.02 -15.06 -7.12
N LEU A 474 9.04 -15.20 -6.21
CA LEU A 474 7.70 -14.65 -6.39
C LEU A 474 7.69 -13.12 -6.41
N LEU A 475 8.40 -12.45 -5.50
CA LEU A 475 8.53 -10.99 -5.51
C LEU A 475 9.16 -10.50 -6.84
N ARG A 476 10.24 -11.15 -7.30
CA ARG A 476 10.81 -10.83 -8.62
C ARG A 476 9.84 -11.08 -9.76
N GLY A 477 8.99 -12.11 -9.67
CA GLY A 477 7.94 -12.39 -10.65
C GLY A 477 6.90 -11.28 -10.73
N VAL A 478 6.50 -10.71 -9.60
CA VAL A 478 5.61 -9.53 -9.55
C VAL A 478 6.27 -8.34 -10.24
N SER A 479 7.55 -8.07 -9.92
CA SER A 479 8.32 -7.00 -10.55
C SER A 479 8.43 -7.16 -12.07
N LEU A 480 8.71 -8.39 -12.56
CA LEU A 480 8.73 -8.69 -14.01
C LEU A 480 7.38 -8.46 -14.66
N PHE A 481 6.30 -8.87 -14.01
CA PHE A 481 4.97 -8.62 -14.57
C PHE A 481 4.68 -7.11 -14.71
N ASN A 482 5.11 -6.32 -13.71
CA ASN A 482 4.99 -4.86 -13.77
C ASN A 482 5.82 -4.25 -14.91
N GLN A 483 6.99 -4.83 -15.25
CA GLN A 483 7.75 -4.45 -16.44
C GLN A 483 6.98 -4.84 -17.72
N GLY A 484 6.30 -5.98 -17.71
CA GLY A 484 5.39 -6.40 -18.78
C GLY A 484 4.24 -5.43 -19.04
N LEU A 485 3.65 -4.88 -17.98
CA LEU A 485 2.63 -3.82 -18.08
C LEU A 485 3.21 -2.52 -18.69
N ALA A 486 4.49 -2.25 -18.45
CA ALA A 486 5.21 -1.12 -19.05
C ALA A 486 5.71 -1.40 -20.47
N GLY A 487 5.36 -2.55 -21.09
CA GLY A 487 5.64 -2.88 -22.49
C GLY A 487 6.75 -3.91 -22.73
N ASP A 488 7.43 -4.43 -21.70
CA ASP A 488 8.40 -5.51 -21.85
C ASP A 488 7.67 -6.88 -21.96
N LEU A 489 7.36 -7.28 -23.18
CA LEU A 489 6.64 -8.54 -23.43
C LEU A 489 7.47 -9.78 -23.07
N GLY A 490 8.79 -9.69 -23.05
CA GLY A 490 9.65 -10.76 -22.56
C GLY A 490 9.46 -10.97 -21.06
N ALA A 491 9.49 -9.87 -20.28
CA ALA A 491 9.24 -9.89 -18.85
C ALA A 491 7.82 -10.39 -18.52
N LEU A 492 6.81 -10.05 -19.33
CA LEU A 492 5.46 -10.59 -19.18
C LEU A 492 5.44 -12.12 -19.33
N THR A 493 6.10 -12.64 -20.38
CA THR A 493 6.20 -14.10 -20.62
C THR A 493 6.88 -14.79 -19.44
N ASP A 494 7.99 -14.24 -18.98
CA ASP A 494 8.80 -14.80 -17.89
C ASP A 494 8.04 -14.81 -16.56
N ALA A 495 7.32 -13.73 -16.24
CA ALA A 495 6.50 -13.64 -15.04
C ALA A 495 5.37 -14.69 -15.03
N LEU A 496 4.63 -14.81 -16.11
CA LEU A 496 3.55 -15.80 -16.24
C LEU A 496 4.09 -17.24 -16.20
N ALA A 497 5.23 -17.51 -16.86
CA ALA A 497 5.88 -18.81 -16.85
C ALA A 497 6.35 -19.19 -15.44
N LEU A 498 6.92 -18.23 -14.68
CA LEU A 498 7.29 -18.41 -13.29
C LEU A 498 6.09 -18.80 -12.41
N LEU A 499 5.01 -17.99 -12.46
CA LEU A 499 3.81 -18.25 -11.64
C LEU A 499 3.25 -19.67 -11.91
N ARG A 500 3.21 -20.08 -13.15
CA ARG A 500 2.75 -21.44 -13.54
C ARG A 500 3.70 -22.53 -13.03
N ALA A 501 5.00 -22.32 -13.17
CA ALA A 501 6.01 -23.31 -12.76
C ALA A 501 6.03 -23.55 -11.24
N VAL A 502 5.69 -22.54 -10.43
CA VAL A 502 5.58 -22.69 -8.97
C VAL A 502 4.20 -23.11 -8.49
N GLY A 503 3.29 -23.47 -9.41
CA GLY A 503 1.94 -23.95 -9.09
C GLY A 503 0.90 -22.88 -8.85
N MET A 504 1.20 -21.58 -9.11
CA MET A 504 0.27 -20.47 -9.00
C MET A 504 -0.51 -20.25 -10.30
N GLU A 505 -1.07 -21.33 -10.85
CA GLU A 505 -1.78 -21.32 -12.12
C GLU A 505 -3.00 -20.40 -12.12
N ASP A 506 -3.75 -20.34 -11.00
CA ASP A 506 -4.90 -19.45 -10.84
C ASP A 506 -4.48 -17.97 -10.94
N VAL A 507 -3.42 -17.60 -10.27
CA VAL A 507 -2.87 -16.21 -10.32
C VAL A 507 -2.42 -15.88 -11.74
N ALA A 508 -1.71 -16.80 -12.40
CA ALA A 508 -1.22 -16.60 -13.77
C ALA A 508 -2.38 -16.39 -14.76
N ARG A 509 -3.44 -17.22 -14.68
CA ARG A 509 -4.63 -17.11 -15.54
C ARG A 509 -5.38 -15.81 -15.30
N ARG A 510 -5.64 -15.45 -14.03
CA ARG A 510 -6.32 -14.19 -13.70
C ARG A 510 -5.51 -12.96 -14.10
N ALA A 511 -4.20 -12.96 -13.86
CA ALA A 511 -3.33 -11.88 -14.31
C ALA A 511 -3.32 -11.73 -15.83
N ALA A 512 -3.24 -12.84 -16.58
CA ALA A 512 -3.30 -12.80 -18.04
C ALA A 512 -4.67 -12.34 -18.56
N LEU A 513 -5.79 -12.79 -17.96
CA LEU A 513 -7.12 -12.31 -18.30
C LEU A 513 -7.29 -10.81 -18.01
N GLN A 514 -6.81 -10.34 -16.86
CA GLN A 514 -6.84 -8.93 -16.50
C GLN A 514 -5.97 -8.09 -17.44
N TYR A 515 -4.80 -8.58 -17.83
CA TYR A 515 -3.96 -7.92 -18.84
C TYR A 515 -4.68 -7.74 -20.18
N LEU A 516 -5.45 -8.75 -20.62
CA LEU A 516 -6.21 -8.73 -21.89
C LEU A 516 -7.51 -7.93 -21.83
N LEU A 517 -8.11 -7.77 -20.65
CA LEU A 517 -9.46 -7.21 -20.48
C LEU A 517 -9.49 -5.81 -19.88
N LEU A 518 -8.46 -5.44 -19.10
CA LEU A 518 -8.38 -4.13 -18.44
C LEU A 518 -7.46 -3.21 -19.23
N ASP A 519 -7.90 -1.99 -19.47
CA ASP A 519 -7.07 -0.97 -20.13
C ASP A 519 -6.13 -0.31 -19.06
N ARG A 520 -5.03 -1.00 -18.77
CA ARG A 520 -4.04 -0.62 -17.74
C ARG A 520 -2.63 -0.52 -18.32
N GLN A 521 -2.50 -0.44 -19.65
CA GLN A 521 -1.20 -0.25 -20.28
C GLN A 521 -0.71 1.19 -19.99
N ALA A 522 0.47 1.30 -19.38
CA ALA A 522 1.09 2.56 -18.97
C ALA A 522 1.62 3.36 -20.17
#